data_9d8b6d3bf8cd681c3d47626a6ee8edd3
#
_entry.id   9d8b6d3bf8cd681c3d47626a6ee8edd3
#
_cell.length_a   1.000
_cell.length_b   1.000
_cell.length_c   1.000
_cell.angle_alpha   90.00
_cell.angle_beta   90.00
_cell.angle_gamma   90.00
#
_symmetry.space_group_name_H-M   'P 1'
#
loop_
_entity.id
_entity.type
_entity.pdbx_description
1 polymer ?
#
loop_
_entity_poly.entity_id
_entity_poly.type
_entity_poly.pdbx_seq_one_letter_code
_entity_poly.pdbx_strand_id
1 'polypeptide(L)'
;YQNRKKISHLYFYGAGCGTESPRKLIKKVFERVFVNSLIDIKEDTYAAVFATCDMGQKSITSILGTGSNCTYFDGKNILQKVDSLGYVIMDDASGNYFGRQLIRDYYFDKMPLSVQKKISESFDMQSNTIKDHIYKRPNPNTYLAKFGRFVIDNKELPYFKKIIKKGFNLFISNQIEQFSDCREIPLHFIGSIGFYLKDELKEVLLSKNMNIGKVLRKPIDGLVNYHVSKI
;
A
#
# COMPACT_ATOMS: atom_id res chain seq x y z
N TYR A 1 4.69 -16.26 -25.10
CA TYR A 1 3.67 -17.05 -24.36
C TYR A 1 3.00 -18.02 -25.33
N GLN A 2 3.48 -19.27 -25.38
CA GLN A 2 2.97 -20.30 -26.31
C GLN A 2 1.49 -20.64 -26.05
N ASN A 3 1.00 -20.52 -24.81
CA ASN A 3 -0.36 -20.89 -24.43
C ASN A 3 -1.37 -19.73 -24.35
N ARG A 4 -1.03 -18.52 -24.82
CA ARG A 4 -1.93 -17.35 -24.74
C ARG A 4 -3.31 -17.54 -25.37
N LYS A 5 -3.42 -18.37 -26.42
CA LYS A 5 -4.69 -18.68 -27.09
C LYS A 5 -5.60 -19.62 -26.31
N LYS A 6 -5.05 -20.31 -25.27
CA LYS A 6 -5.81 -21.24 -24.41
C LYS A 6 -6.38 -20.55 -23.17
N ILE A 7 -6.02 -19.28 -22.93
CA ILE A 7 -6.50 -18.52 -21.78
C ILE A 7 -7.89 -18.00 -22.10
N SER A 8 -8.89 -18.44 -21.35
CA SER A 8 -10.29 -18.03 -21.50
C SER A 8 -10.63 -16.76 -20.72
N HIS A 9 -9.98 -16.52 -19.58
CA HIS A 9 -10.23 -15.36 -18.71
C HIS A 9 -8.92 -14.74 -18.25
N LEU A 10 -8.87 -13.41 -18.24
CA LEU A 10 -7.75 -12.61 -17.72
C LEU A 10 -8.29 -11.56 -16.76
N TYR A 11 -7.87 -11.66 -15.51
CA TYR A 11 -8.19 -10.70 -14.47
C TYR A 11 -6.96 -9.82 -14.20
N PHE A 12 -7.09 -8.52 -14.41
CA PHE A 12 -6.03 -7.56 -14.14
C PHE A 12 -6.47 -6.56 -13.07
N TYR A 13 -5.58 -6.32 -12.11
CA TYR A 13 -5.78 -5.37 -11.03
C TYR A 13 -4.59 -4.42 -10.99
N GLY A 14 -4.82 -3.12 -11.16
CA GLY A 14 -3.73 -2.15 -11.27
C GLY A 14 -4.03 -0.82 -10.60
N ALA A 15 -3.00 -0.26 -9.96
CA ALA A 15 -3.04 1.12 -9.50
C ALA A 15 -3.34 2.07 -10.68
N GLY A 16 -4.18 3.07 -10.45
CA GLY A 16 -4.60 4.00 -11.49
C GLY A 16 -5.70 3.49 -12.42
N CYS A 17 -6.23 2.27 -12.22
CA CYS A 17 -7.37 1.73 -12.97
C CYS A 17 -8.74 2.12 -12.36
N GLY A 18 -8.81 3.13 -11.52
CA GLY A 18 -10.05 3.61 -10.91
C GLY A 18 -10.99 4.30 -11.91
N THR A 19 -10.46 4.90 -12.98
CA THR A 19 -11.24 5.56 -14.02
C THR A 19 -11.34 4.74 -15.30
N GLU A 20 -12.31 5.10 -16.17
CA GLU A 20 -12.59 4.32 -17.38
C GLU A 20 -11.46 4.42 -18.43
N SER A 21 -10.83 5.58 -18.58
CA SER A 21 -9.82 5.82 -19.62
C SER A 21 -8.59 4.90 -19.53
N PRO A 22 -7.89 4.79 -18.38
CA PRO A 22 -6.80 3.82 -18.23
C PRO A 22 -7.25 2.37 -18.41
N ARG A 23 -8.44 2.00 -17.90
CA ARG A 23 -8.98 0.64 -18.08
C ARG A 23 -9.16 0.30 -19.56
N LYS A 24 -9.75 1.19 -20.35
CA LYS A 24 -9.92 1.00 -21.80
C LYS A 24 -8.58 0.85 -22.53
N LEU A 25 -7.57 1.67 -22.15
CA LEU A 25 -6.25 1.61 -22.77
C LEU A 25 -5.58 0.25 -22.52
N ILE A 26 -5.55 -0.19 -21.28
CA ILE A 26 -4.95 -1.48 -20.88
C ILE A 26 -5.72 -2.64 -21.52
N LYS A 27 -7.05 -2.58 -21.55
CA LYS A 27 -7.89 -3.60 -22.17
C LYS A 27 -7.55 -3.79 -23.64
N LYS A 28 -7.43 -2.70 -24.42
CA LYS A 28 -7.02 -2.75 -25.84
C LYS A 28 -5.67 -3.43 -26.05
N VAL A 29 -4.71 -3.23 -25.12
CA VAL A 29 -3.40 -3.89 -25.19
C VAL A 29 -3.54 -5.39 -24.94
N PHE A 30 -4.29 -5.79 -23.92
CA PHE A 30 -4.49 -7.20 -23.60
C PHE A 30 -5.29 -7.96 -24.66
N GLU A 31 -6.31 -7.35 -25.28
CA GLU A 31 -7.10 -7.93 -26.37
C GLU A 31 -6.24 -8.31 -27.58
N ARG A 32 -5.16 -7.55 -27.86
CA ARG A 32 -4.22 -7.89 -28.93
C ARG A 32 -3.35 -9.10 -28.61
N VAL A 33 -3.11 -9.37 -27.34
CA VAL A 33 -2.23 -10.46 -26.88
C VAL A 33 -3.04 -11.72 -26.57
N PHE A 34 -4.20 -11.57 -25.94
CA PHE A 34 -5.07 -12.64 -25.43
C PHE A 34 -6.40 -12.66 -26.21
N VAL A 35 -6.31 -12.97 -27.49
CA VAL A 35 -7.41 -12.82 -28.47
C VAL A 35 -8.67 -13.65 -28.17
N ASN A 36 -8.54 -14.70 -27.36
CA ASN A 36 -9.65 -15.60 -27.00
C ASN A 36 -10.13 -15.40 -25.55
N SER A 37 -9.63 -14.37 -24.85
CA SER A 37 -9.89 -14.20 -23.42
C SER A 37 -10.95 -13.14 -23.15
N LEU A 38 -11.82 -13.40 -22.19
CA LEU A 38 -12.58 -12.37 -21.51
C LEU A 38 -11.64 -11.60 -20.57
N ILE A 39 -11.60 -10.27 -20.71
CA ILE A 39 -10.65 -9.42 -19.98
C ILE A 39 -11.42 -8.54 -19.02
N ASP A 40 -11.16 -8.73 -17.72
CA ASP A 40 -11.69 -7.91 -16.61
C ASP A 40 -10.55 -7.08 -16.01
N ILE A 41 -10.72 -5.76 -15.99
CA ILE A 41 -9.73 -4.80 -15.45
C ILE A 41 -10.38 -4.02 -14.32
N LYS A 42 -9.77 -4.09 -13.16
CA LYS A 42 -10.19 -3.36 -11.94
C LYS A 42 -9.02 -2.63 -11.31
N GLU A 43 -9.35 -1.73 -10.41
CA GLU A 43 -8.37 -1.06 -9.55
C GLU A 43 -7.74 -2.04 -8.54
N ASP A 44 -6.54 -1.75 -8.07
CA ASP A 44 -5.80 -2.57 -7.09
C ASP A 44 -6.52 -2.69 -5.73
N THR A 45 -7.38 -1.76 -5.37
CA THR A 45 -8.28 -1.83 -4.22
C THR A 45 -9.18 -3.06 -4.25
N TYR A 46 -9.70 -3.43 -5.42
CA TYR A 46 -10.45 -4.68 -5.59
C TYR A 46 -9.59 -5.92 -5.35
N ALA A 47 -8.31 -5.88 -5.79
CA ALA A 47 -7.38 -6.96 -5.52
C ALA A 47 -7.16 -7.15 -4.01
N ALA A 48 -7.01 -6.04 -3.31
CA ALA A 48 -6.82 -6.05 -1.86
C ALA A 48 -8.03 -6.67 -1.14
N VAL A 49 -9.23 -6.22 -1.48
CA VAL A 49 -10.48 -6.75 -0.89
C VAL A 49 -10.65 -8.24 -1.21
N PHE A 50 -10.57 -8.63 -2.48
CA PHE A 50 -10.78 -10.03 -2.89
C PHE A 50 -9.73 -11.01 -2.34
N ALA A 51 -8.52 -10.52 -2.05
CA ALA A 51 -7.47 -11.33 -1.44
C ALA A 51 -7.65 -11.55 0.07
N THR A 52 -8.38 -10.67 0.75
CA THR A 52 -8.43 -10.66 2.23
C THR A 52 -9.81 -10.89 2.81
N CYS A 53 -10.85 -10.41 2.14
CA CYS A 53 -12.21 -10.40 2.69
C CYS A 53 -12.95 -11.70 2.38
N ASP A 54 -13.74 -12.14 3.34
CA ASP A 54 -14.72 -13.21 3.12
C ASP A 54 -16.00 -12.58 2.59
N MET A 55 -16.54 -13.13 1.48
CA MET A 55 -17.75 -12.59 0.86
C MET A 55 -18.93 -12.62 1.84
N GLY A 56 -19.70 -11.55 1.87
CA GLY A 56 -20.82 -11.39 2.78
C GLY A 56 -20.47 -10.83 4.17
N GLN A 57 -19.18 -10.69 4.50
CA GLN A 57 -18.73 -10.13 5.78
C GLN A 57 -18.17 -8.72 5.60
N LYS A 58 -18.54 -7.82 6.51
CA LYS A 58 -17.97 -6.47 6.54
C LYS A 58 -16.51 -6.49 6.97
N SER A 59 -15.70 -5.65 6.37
CA SER A 59 -14.28 -5.49 6.73
C SER A 59 -13.70 -4.19 6.20
N ILE A 60 -12.56 -3.78 6.73
CA ILE A 60 -11.73 -2.72 6.15
C ILE A 60 -10.45 -3.34 5.64
N THR A 61 -10.09 -3.02 4.40
CA THR A 61 -8.81 -3.46 3.80
C THR A 61 -7.96 -2.25 3.47
N SER A 62 -6.75 -2.24 4.01
CA SER A 62 -5.76 -1.19 3.82
C SER A 62 -4.58 -1.67 3.01
N ILE A 63 -4.17 -0.89 2.02
CA ILE A 63 -2.92 -1.09 1.28
C ILE A 63 -1.85 -0.23 1.96
N LEU A 64 -0.76 -0.85 2.42
CA LEU A 64 0.41 -0.20 3.01
C LEU A 64 1.68 -0.67 2.28
N GLY A 65 1.99 0.01 1.18
CA GLY A 65 3.10 -0.31 0.28
C GLY A 65 3.94 0.92 -0.07
N THR A 66 4.17 1.17 -1.36
CA THR A 66 4.78 2.41 -1.87
C THR A 66 3.96 3.62 -1.46
N GLY A 67 2.64 3.59 -1.70
CA GLY A 67 1.63 4.49 -1.18
C GLY A 67 0.75 3.79 -0.16
N SER A 68 -0.32 4.47 0.28
CA SER A 68 -1.34 3.87 1.15
C SER A 68 -2.76 4.19 0.69
N ASN A 69 -3.68 3.26 0.97
CA ASN A 69 -5.11 3.40 0.68
C ASN A 69 -5.92 2.62 1.71
N CYS A 70 -7.18 3.02 1.91
CA CYS A 70 -8.10 2.37 2.82
C CYS A 70 -9.47 2.19 2.16
N THR A 71 -9.99 0.98 2.21
CA THR A 71 -11.22 0.58 1.53
C THR A 71 -12.12 -0.19 2.49
N TYR A 72 -13.36 0.22 2.58
CA TYR A 72 -14.42 -0.48 3.31
C TYR A 72 -15.13 -1.46 2.38
N PHE A 73 -15.39 -2.65 2.85
CA PHE A 73 -16.20 -3.67 2.20
C PHE A 73 -17.44 -3.97 3.04
N ASP A 74 -18.63 -3.73 2.49
CA ASP A 74 -19.90 -3.95 3.20
C ASP A 74 -20.39 -5.40 3.16
N GLY A 75 -19.60 -6.31 2.60
CA GLY A 75 -19.92 -7.70 2.30
C GLY A 75 -20.28 -7.95 0.83
N LYS A 76 -20.54 -6.88 0.07
CA LYS A 76 -20.89 -6.94 -1.37
C LYS A 76 -20.21 -5.84 -2.18
N ASN A 77 -20.21 -4.62 -1.68
CA ASN A 77 -19.70 -3.44 -2.39
C ASN A 77 -18.45 -2.88 -1.70
N ILE A 78 -17.63 -2.23 -2.49
CA ILE A 78 -16.41 -1.55 -2.06
C ILE A 78 -16.72 -0.05 -1.95
N LEU A 79 -16.38 0.54 -0.81
CA LEU A 79 -16.60 1.96 -0.51
C LEU A 79 -15.28 2.60 -0.06
N GLN A 80 -15.02 3.80 -0.55
CA GLN A 80 -13.95 4.67 -0.06
C GLN A 80 -14.56 5.94 0.49
N LYS A 81 -14.18 6.34 1.71
CA LYS A 81 -14.62 7.61 2.31
C LYS A 81 -13.65 8.76 2.04
N VAL A 82 -12.38 8.42 1.85
CA VAL A 82 -11.31 9.39 1.65
C VAL A 82 -10.74 9.18 0.26
N ASP A 83 -10.83 10.19 -0.57
CA ASP A 83 -10.21 10.20 -1.90
C ASP A 83 -8.68 10.19 -1.77
N SER A 84 -8.02 9.32 -2.53
CA SER A 84 -6.56 9.28 -2.55
C SER A 84 -5.99 10.38 -3.41
N LEU A 85 -5.33 11.36 -2.80
CA LEU A 85 -4.65 12.46 -3.49
C LEU A 85 -3.16 12.18 -3.71
N GLY A 86 -2.71 10.98 -3.39
CA GLY A 86 -1.35 10.50 -3.66
C GLY A 86 -0.28 11.00 -2.69
N TYR A 87 0.95 10.61 -2.99
CA TYR A 87 2.09 10.65 -2.06
C TYR A 87 2.54 12.03 -1.65
N VAL A 88 2.23 13.09 -2.39
CA VAL A 88 2.65 14.45 -2.05
C VAL A 88 1.91 14.93 -0.80
N ILE A 89 0.61 14.70 -0.73
CA ILE A 89 -0.30 15.25 0.29
C ILE A 89 -0.68 14.19 1.32
N MET A 90 -0.86 12.95 0.88
CA MET A 90 -1.37 11.82 1.67
C MET A 90 -0.36 10.69 1.81
N ASP A 91 -0.82 9.46 1.75
CA ASP A 91 -0.07 8.22 1.84
C ASP A 91 0.59 7.99 3.22
N ASP A 92 -0.10 8.34 4.31
CA ASP A 92 0.39 8.06 5.67
C ASP A 92 0.76 6.58 5.86
N ALA A 93 1.78 6.31 6.67
CA ALA A 93 2.32 4.98 6.95
C ALA A 93 2.80 4.18 5.73
N SER A 94 2.97 4.81 4.57
CA SER A 94 3.52 4.18 3.37
C SER A 94 5.05 4.32 3.28
N GLY A 95 5.66 3.64 2.30
CA GLY A 95 7.07 3.87 1.96
C GLY A 95 7.37 5.32 1.60
N ASN A 96 6.44 6.00 0.91
CA ASN A 96 6.53 7.42 0.59
C ASN A 96 6.51 8.30 1.85
N TYR A 97 5.62 8.00 2.79
CA TYR A 97 5.55 8.70 4.08
C TYR A 97 6.88 8.59 4.82
N PHE A 98 7.40 7.38 4.97
CA PHE A 98 8.67 7.17 5.66
C PHE A 98 9.85 7.82 4.95
N GLY A 99 9.87 7.79 3.61
CA GLY A 99 10.91 8.47 2.83
C GLY A 99 10.91 9.98 3.05
N ARG A 100 9.75 10.61 2.97
CA ARG A 100 9.62 12.05 3.27
C ARG A 100 10.03 12.36 4.71
N GLN A 101 9.59 11.56 5.68
CA GLN A 101 9.92 11.77 7.09
C GLN A 101 11.42 11.67 7.33
N LEU A 102 12.10 10.63 6.79
CA LEU A 102 13.54 10.45 6.97
C LEU A 102 14.35 11.57 6.34
N ILE A 103 14.05 11.96 5.09
CA ILE A 103 14.75 13.06 4.43
C ILE A 103 14.56 14.37 5.21
N ARG A 104 13.36 14.67 5.66
CA ARG A 104 13.08 15.87 6.46
C ARG A 104 13.82 15.85 7.79
N ASP A 105 13.80 14.74 8.51
CA ASP A 105 14.46 14.62 9.82
C ASP A 105 15.99 14.67 9.68
N TYR A 106 16.55 14.18 8.58
CA TYR A 106 17.96 14.30 8.26
C TYR A 106 18.37 15.77 8.09
N TYR A 107 17.66 16.54 7.24
CA TYR A 107 17.99 17.92 6.94
C TYR A 107 17.62 18.92 8.05
N PHE A 108 16.73 18.55 8.95
CA PHE A 108 16.33 19.37 10.10
C PHE A 108 17.02 18.95 11.40
N ASP A 109 18.04 18.08 11.35
CA ASP A 109 18.77 17.56 12.51
C ASP A 109 17.87 16.99 13.61
N LYS A 110 16.77 16.29 13.19
CA LYS A 110 15.77 15.73 14.10
C LYS A 110 15.95 14.24 14.38
N MET A 111 17.04 13.65 13.91
CA MET A 111 17.38 12.25 14.18
C MET A 111 18.72 12.14 14.91
N PRO A 112 18.96 11.05 15.67
CA PRO A 112 20.25 10.80 16.31
C PRO A 112 21.41 10.75 15.31
N LEU A 113 22.60 11.23 15.69
CA LEU A 113 23.78 11.20 14.82
C LEU A 113 24.14 9.80 14.30
N SER A 114 23.93 8.77 15.13
CA SER A 114 24.12 7.37 14.70
C SER A 114 23.18 6.95 13.59
N VAL A 115 21.96 7.47 13.56
CA VAL A 115 20.97 7.24 12.47
C VAL A 115 21.34 8.06 11.25
N GLN A 116 21.77 9.33 11.43
CA GLN A 116 22.25 10.16 10.31
C GLN A 116 23.42 9.50 9.58
N LYS A 117 24.41 8.98 10.31
CA LYS A 117 25.53 8.25 9.74
C LYS A 117 25.08 7.04 8.96
N LYS A 118 24.20 6.21 9.55
CA LYS A 118 23.68 4.98 8.92
C LYS A 118 22.92 5.27 7.64
N ILE A 119 22.11 6.32 7.59
CA ILE A 119 21.35 6.69 6.37
C ILE A 119 22.26 7.23 5.27
N SER A 120 23.31 8.00 5.63
CA SER A 120 24.30 8.52 4.67
C SER A 120 25.20 7.42 4.08
N GLU A 121 25.41 6.33 4.81
CA GLU A 121 26.10 5.13 4.30
C GLU A 121 25.23 4.32 3.32
N SER A 122 23.92 4.43 3.43
CA SER A 122 22.93 3.66 2.64
C SER A 122 22.40 4.42 1.43
N PHE A 123 22.37 5.76 1.49
CA PHE A 123 21.80 6.64 0.47
C PHE A 123 22.69 7.85 0.23
N ASP A 124 22.74 8.30 -1.03
CA ASP A 124 23.28 9.62 -1.33
C ASP A 124 22.34 10.71 -0.82
N MET A 125 22.72 11.33 0.31
CA MET A 125 21.96 12.36 0.98
C MET A 125 22.36 13.78 0.54
N GLN A 126 23.08 13.96 -0.57
CA GLN A 126 23.35 15.28 -1.12
C GLN A 126 22.08 15.97 -1.61
N SER A 127 21.93 17.26 -1.29
CA SER A 127 20.71 18.01 -1.60
C SER A 127 20.38 18.03 -3.11
N ASN A 128 21.40 18.10 -3.95
CA ASN A 128 21.23 18.10 -5.40
C ASN A 128 20.72 16.76 -5.92
N THR A 129 21.23 15.63 -5.38
CA THR A 129 20.75 14.29 -5.73
C THR A 129 19.29 14.10 -5.34
N ILE A 130 18.92 14.52 -4.14
CA ILE A 130 17.53 14.41 -3.66
C ILE A 130 16.59 15.29 -4.51
N LYS A 131 16.97 16.55 -4.76
CA LYS A 131 16.18 17.45 -5.63
C LYS A 131 16.02 16.90 -7.04
N ASP A 132 17.08 16.33 -7.61
CA ASP A 132 17.03 15.73 -8.93
C ASP A 132 16.03 14.56 -8.98
N HIS A 133 16.06 13.66 -8.01
CA HIS A 133 15.12 12.54 -7.91
C HIS A 133 13.67 12.97 -7.68
N ILE A 134 13.44 14.01 -6.87
CA ILE A 134 12.08 14.43 -6.50
C ILE A 134 11.44 15.31 -7.58
N TYR A 135 12.22 16.19 -8.23
CA TYR A 135 11.65 17.23 -9.08
C TYR A 135 11.95 17.08 -10.57
N LYS A 136 12.95 16.27 -10.96
CA LYS A 136 13.37 16.19 -12.37
C LYS A 136 13.25 14.79 -12.96
N ARG A 137 13.42 13.72 -12.15
CA ARG A 137 13.36 12.35 -12.65
C ARG A 137 11.93 11.79 -12.60
N PRO A 138 11.63 10.78 -13.45
CA PRO A 138 10.35 10.08 -13.36
C PRO A 138 10.27 9.27 -12.06
N ASN A 139 9.01 9.04 -11.62
CA ASN A 139 8.68 8.18 -10.48
C ASN A 139 9.32 8.58 -9.14
N PRO A 140 9.19 9.84 -8.68
CA PRO A 140 9.71 10.29 -7.39
C PRO A 140 9.13 9.51 -6.20
N ASN A 141 7.89 9.02 -6.33
CA ASN A 141 7.27 8.12 -5.36
C ASN A 141 8.07 6.83 -5.15
N THR A 142 8.59 6.23 -6.23
CA THR A 142 9.43 5.03 -6.14
C THR A 142 10.75 5.33 -5.44
N TYR A 143 11.33 6.50 -5.68
CA TYR A 143 12.54 6.94 -4.99
C TYR A 143 12.30 7.08 -3.48
N LEU A 144 11.25 7.79 -3.08
CA LEU A 144 10.88 7.95 -1.67
C LEU A 144 10.61 6.59 -0.99
N ALA A 145 9.91 5.71 -1.66
CA ALA A 145 9.55 4.40 -1.10
C ALA A 145 10.77 3.48 -0.82
N LYS A 146 11.94 3.73 -1.42
CA LYS A 146 13.18 2.99 -1.10
C LYS A 146 13.58 3.15 0.37
N PHE A 147 13.33 4.31 0.95
CA PHE A 147 13.61 4.58 2.36
C PHE A 147 12.69 3.76 3.30
N GLY A 148 11.52 3.33 2.82
CA GLY A 148 10.65 2.44 3.58
C GLY A 148 11.31 1.10 3.92
N ARG A 149 12.13 0.54 3.03
CA ARG A 149 12.91 -0.67 3.32
C ARG A 149 13.94 -0.41 4.42
N PHE A 150 14.62 0.73 4.39
CA PHE A 150 15.57 1.11 5.43
C PHE A 150 14.91 1.25 6.80
N VAL A 151 13.67 1.76 6.86
CA VAL A 151 12.89 1.80 8.11
C VAL A 151 12.62 0.39 8.63
N ILE A 152 12.20 -0.54 7.75
CA ILE A 152 11.94 -1.94 8.11
C ILE A 152 13.21 -2.59 8.68
N ASP A 153 14.33 -2.44 8.00
CA ASP A 153 15.61 -3.07 8.38
C ASP A 153 16.20 -2.51 9.68
N ASN A 154 15.75 -1.35 10.13
CA ASN A 154 16.21 -0.68 11.33
C ASN A 154 15.12 -0.48 12.41
N LYS A 155 13.98 -1.15 12.27
CA LYS A 155 12.77 -0.96 13.09
C LYS A 155 12.98 -1.09 14.59
N GLU A 156 14.01 -1.81 15.03
CA GLU A 156 14.30 -2.02 16.46
C GLU A 156 14.91 -0.79 17.16
N LEU A 157 15.48 0.14 16.41
CA LEU A 157 16.05 1.35 16.98
C LEU A 157 14.93 2.30 17.48
N PRO A 158 15.11 2.95 18.65
CA PRO A 158 14.07 3.80 19.26
C PRO A 158 13.53 4.90 18.35
N TYR A 159 14.40 5.49 17.52
CA TYR A 159 14.01 6.50 16.54
C TYR A 159 13.00 5.93 15.52
N PHE A 160 13.28 4.73 14.95
CA PHE A 160 12.38 4.12 13.97
C PHE A 160 11.09 3.63 14.63
N LYS A 161 11.12 3.06 15.82
CA LYS A 161 9.88 2.71 16.57
C LYS A 161 8.96 3.92 16.71
N LYS A 162 9.51 5.08 17.03
CA LYS A 162 8.75 6.33 17.17
C LYS A 162 8.10 6.77 15.85
N ILE A 163 8.83 6.80 14.75
CA ILE A 163 8.28 7.24 13.45
C ILE A 163 7.29 6.24 12.87
N ILE A 164 7.51 4.93 13.07
CA ILE A 164 6.58 3.87 12.67
C ILE A 164 5.26 4.02 13.40
N LYS A 165 5.31 4.11 14.74
CA LYS A 165 4.11 4.30 15.57
C LYS A 165 3.36 5.58 15.19
N LYS A 166 4.08 6.68 14.93
CA LYS A 166 3.48 7.93 14.46
C LYS A 166 2.77 7.74 13.12
N GLY A 167 3.43 7.09 12.15
CA GLY A 167 2.86 6.84 10.83
C GLY A 167 1.57 6.01 10.90
N PHE A 168 1.58 4.90 11.65
CA PHE A 168 0.39 4.08 11.82
C PHE A 168 -0.74 4.82 12.54
N ASN A 169 -0.45 5.62 13.57
CA ASN A 169 -1.48 6.42 14.22
C ASN A 169 -2.12 7.43 13.27
N LEU A 170 -1.33 8.11 12.43
CA LEU A 170 -1.86 9.03 11.42
C LEU A 170 -2.74 8.30 10.41
N PHE A 171 -2.27 7.17 9.87
CA PHE A 171 -3.05 6.38 8.91
C PHE A 171 -4.38 5.90 9.52
N ILE A 172 -4.34 5.35 10.73
CA ILE A 172 -5.55 4.87 11.40
C ILE A 172 -6.52 6.02 11.64
N SER A 173 -6.05 7.15 12.16
CA SER A 173 -6.87 8.32 12.46
C SER A 173 -7.48 8.94 11.21
N ASN A 174 -6.70 9.08 10.14
CA ASN A 174 -7.10 9.77 8.92
C ASN A 174 -7.93 8.90 7.98
N GLN A 175 -7.79 7.56 8.04
CA GLN A 175 -8.38 6.64 7.08
C GLN A 175 -9.34 5.65 7.73
N ILE A 176 -8.91 4.89 8.74
CA ILE A 176 -9.70 3.81 9.33
C ILE A 176 -10.80 4.34 10.24
N GLU A 177 -10.50 5.32 11.10
CA GLU A 177 -11.45 5.91 12.03
C GLU A 177 -12.56 6.76 11.37
N GLN A 178 -12.48 6.94 10.04
CA GLN A 178 -13.58 7.50 9.24
C GLN A 178 -14.81 6.55 9.19
N PHE A 179 -14.62 5.26 9.43
CA PHE A 179 -15.71 4.28 9.46
C PHE A 179 -16.15 4.02 10.90
N SER A 180 -17.43 4.22 11.18
CA SER A 180 -18.00 4.18 12.54
C SER A 180 -17.88 2.82 13.22
N ASP A 181 -17.93 1.73 12.43
CA ASP A 181 -17.85 0.34 12.88
C ASP A 181 -16.42 -0.26 12.81
N CYS A 182 -15.40 0.56 12.63
CA CYS A 182 -14.00 0.11 12.46
C CYS A 182 -13.44 -0.69 13.66
N ARG A 183 -14.06 -0.61 14.85
CA ARG A 183 -13.67 -1.38 16.04
C ARG A 183 -14.38 -2.74 16.14
N GLU A 184 -15.44 -2.93 15.37
CA GLU A 184 -16.31 -4.11 15.43
C GLU A 184 -15.98 -5.13 14.33
N ILE A 185 -15.35 -4.67 13.24
CA ILE A 185 -15.06 -5.45 12.06
C ILE A 185 -13.55 -5.71 11.89
N PRO A 186 -13.16 -6.78 11.18
CA PRO A 186 -11.75 -7.09 10.95
C PRO A 186 -11.08 -6.06 10.03
N LEU A 187 -9.84 -5.68 10.38
CA LEU A 187 -8.99 -4.80 9.61
C LEU A 187 -7.90 -5.60 8.92
N HIS A 188 -7.95 -5.66 7.59
CA HIS A 188 -6.97 -6.38 6.76
C HIS A 188 -5.93 -5.43 6.19
N PHE A 189 -4.71 -5.93 5.99
CA PHE A 189 -3.61 -5.12 5.47
C PHE A 189 -2.88 -5.87 4.35
N ILE A 190 -2.53 -5.15 3.29
CA ILE A 190 -1.75 -5.65 2.17
C ILE A 190 -0.60 -4.69 1.87
N GLY A 191 0.55 -5.26 1.51
CA GLY A 191 1.73 -4.50 1.11
C GLY A 191 2.93 -4.72 2.02
N SER A 192 4.09 -4.34 1.53
CA SER A 192 5.37 -4.62 2.20
C SER A 192 5.49 -3.91 3.55
N ILE A 193 5.01 -2.69 3.68
CA ILE A 193 5.06 -1.95 4.95
C ILE A 193 4.17 -2.64 6.00
N GLY A 194 2.90 -2.90 5.68
CA GLY A 194 1.98 -3.58 6.59
C GLY A 194 2.45 -4.98 6.98
N PHE A 195 3.07 -5.71 6.04
CA PHE A 195 3.55 -7.06 6.28
C PHE A 195 4.79 -7.12 7.16
N TYR A 196 5.84 -6.34 6.86
CA TYR A 196 7.10 -6.38 7.60
C TYR A 196 7.06 -5.63 8.95
N LEU A 197 6.13 -4.69 9.10
CA LEU A 197 5.87 -3.96 10.33
C LEU A 197 4.57 -4.43 11.02
N LYS A 198 4.20 -5.71 10.83
CA LYS A 198 2.94 -6.28 11.32
C LYS A 198 2.83 -6.20 12.85
N ASP A 199 3.93 -6.42 13.56
CA ASP A 199 3.92 -6.45 15.02
C ASP A 199 3.71 -5.05 15.58
N GLU A 200 4.37 -4.05 15.02
CA GLU A 200 4.22 -2.64 15.36
C GLU A 200 2.82 -2.11 15.01
N LEU A 201 2.29 -2.55 13.86
CA LEU A 201 0.92 -2.23 13.46
C LEU A 201 -0.10 -2.84 14.42
N LYS A 202 0.08 -4.12 14.80
CA LYS A 202 -0.77 -4.82 15.75
C LYS A 202 -0.79 -4.12 17.12
N GLU A 203 0.38 -3.70 17.62
CA GLU A 203 0.48 -2.95 18.87
C GLU A 203 -0.37 -1.67 18.84
N VAL A 204 -0.27 -0.90 17.74
CA VAL A 204 -1.04 0.34 17.59
C VAL A 204 -2.54 0.06 17.50
N LEU A 205 -2.97 -0.94 16.73
CA LEU A 205 -4.38 -1.32 16.60
C LEU A 205 -4.97 -1.77 17.94
N LEU A 206 -4.25 -2.63 18.68
CA LEU A 206 -4.68 -3.08 20.01
C LEU A 206 -4.83 -1.93 20.99
N SER A 207 -3.94 -0.94 20.95
CA SER A 207 -4.04 0.27 21.80
C SER A 207 -5.29 1.11 21.51
N LYS A 208 -5.95 0.88 20.38
CA LYS A 208 -7.19 1.55 19.93
C LYS A 208 -8.42 0.64 19.98
N ASN A 209 -8.32 -0.55 20.58
CA ASN A 209 -9.38 -1.58 20.63
C ASN A 209 -9.86 -2.00 19.23
N MET A 210 -8.93 -2.17 18.30
CA MET A 210 -9.20 -2.57 16.92
C MET A 210 -8.68 -3.98 16.64
N ASN A 211 -9.41 -4.73 15.79
CA ASN A 211 -9.12 -6.13 15.49
C ASN A 211 -8.30 -6.27 14.19
N ILE A 212 -7.07 -6.75 14.30
CA ILE A 212 -6.26 -7.06 13.12
C ILE A 212 -6.75 -8.37 12.48
N GLY A 213 -7.02 -8.31 11.18
CA GLY A 213 -7.38 -9.45 10.35
C GLY A 213 -6.20 -10.06 9.60
N LYS A 214 -6.43 -10.41 8.32
CA LYS A 214 -5.37 -10.97 7.45
C LYS A 214 -4.35 -9.88 7.11
N VAL A 215 -3.06 -10.25 7.12
CA VAL A 215 -1.96 -9.37 6.69
C VAL A 215 -1.16 -10.09 5.61
N LEU A 216 -1.21 -9.59 4.38
CA LEU A 216 -0.57 -10.21 3.22
C LEU A 216 0.51 -9.29 2.65
N ARG A 217 1.62 -9.89 2.20
CA ARG A 217 2.67 -9.13 1.51
C ARG A 217 2.23 -8.71 0.11
N LYS A 218 1.56 -9.61 -0.61
CA LYS A 218 1.08 -9.40 -1.98
C LYS A 218 -0.33 -9.95 -2.10
N PRO A 219 -1.21 -9.33 -2.88
CA PRO A 219 -2.58 -9.81 -3.04
C PRO A 219 -2.69 -11.09 -3.88
N ILE A 220 -1.67 -11.44 -4.68
CA ILE A 220 -1.77 -12.48 -5.71
C ILE A 220 -2.21 -13.84 -5.17
N ASP A 221 -1.67 -14.27 -4.01
CA ASP A 221 -1.99 -15.59 -3.45
C ASP A 221 -3.46 -15.68 -3.04
N GLY A 222 -3.98 -14.64 -2.38
CA GLY A 222 -5.39 -14.54 -2.03
C GLY A 222 -6.30 -14.40 -3.25
N LEU A 223 -5.86 -13.66 -4.28
CA LEU A 223 -6.61 -13.50 -5.54
C LEU A 223 -6.74 -14.80 -6.32
N VAL A 224 -5.70 -15.62 -6.37
CA VAL A 224 -5.78 -16.96 -7.00
C VAL A 224 -6.87 -17.79 -6.32
N ASN A 225 -6.85 -17.87 -5.00
CA ASN A 225 -7.87 -18.60 -4.25
C ASN A 225 -9.29 -18.07 -4.49
N TYR A 226 -9.45 -16.73 -4.50
CA TYR A 226 -10.73 -16.08 -4.80
C TYR A 226 -11.28 -16.45 -6.18
N HIS A 227 -10.44 -16.43 -7.22
CA HIS A 227 -10.89 -16.74 -8.57
C HIS A 227 -11.12 -18.24 -8.79
N VAL A 228 -10.26 -19.10 -8.22
CA VAL A 228 -10.43 -20.57 -8.30
C VAL A 228 -11.73 -21.01 -7.62
N SER A 229 -12.12 -20.39 -6.52
CA SER A 229 -13.38 -20.73 -5.82
C SER A 229 -14.66 -20.31 -6.58
N LYS A 230 -14.53 -19.60 -7.70
CA LYS A 230 -15.65 -19.14 -8.54
C LYS A 230 -15.81 -19.91 -9.86
N ILE A 231 -14.86 -20.78 -10.15
CA ILE A 231 -14.88 -21.70 -11.31
C ILE A 231 -15.56 -22.98 -10.93
#